data_bf7bcecdf7a1a6deb48dc23473ca82d0
#
_entry.id   bf7bcecdf7a1a6deb48dc23473ca82d0
#
_cell.length_a   1.000
_cell.length_b   1.000
_cell.length_c   1.000
_cell.angle_alpha   90.00
_cell.angle_beta   90.00
_cell.angle_gamma   90.00
#
_symmetry.space_group_name_H-M   'P 1'
#
loop_
_entity.id
_entity.type
_entity.pdbx_description
1 polymer ?
#
loop_
_entity_poly.entity_id
_entity_poly.type
_entity_poly.pdbx_seq_one_letter_code
_entity_poly.pdbx_strand_id
1 'polypeptide(L)'
;MKVLVVFGTRPEAIKMAPIVHELKARNIDSKVCVTAQHRQMLDSVLEIFKIVPDYDLNIFKDGQTLTEITTRSITGLEEVIKDYKPDLLLIQGDTTTVFSGALAAFYQHVKVGHVEAGLRSFNLQSPWPEEANRKLVSVISDFNFCPTDSNRRNLLKEGYSDDNIYITGNTVIDALKYAVGSDYEFEDEYLRNFDFEKGPVILLTSHRRENIGDPMRNIFKGVMDALDSKEDAQVIFPVHLNPKVREIAKEIFGDDERIHLIEPLQYLPFSKLMSKVSFVVTDSGGVQEEAPALGKPVVVVRDETERMEGVEAGTAKLVGTSYEKVYETVKSLLTDEKVYMEMAHAVNPYGDGTSAKKIVDAIVENM
;
A
#
# COMPACT_ATOMS: atom_id res chain seq x y z
N MET A 1 19.46 -19.34 -12.54
CA MET A 1 18.78 -18.91 -11.30
C MET A 1 17.29 -19.08 -11.47
N LYS A 2 16.65 -19.74 -10.52
CA LYS A 2 15.19 -19.95 -10.45
C LYS A 2 14.62 -19.18 -9.26
N VAL A 3 13.59 -18.39 -9.48
CA VAL A 3 12.98 -17.56 -8.45
C VAL A 3 11.53 -17.98 -8.24
N LEU A 4 11.14 -18.28 -7.00
CA LEU A 4 9.75 -18.51 -6.62
C LEU A 4 9.20 -17.27 -5.92
N VAL A 5 8.19 -16.64 -6.49
CA VAL A 5 7.52 -15.47 -5.93
C VAL A 5 6.25 -15.93 -5.21
N VAL A 6 6.15 -15.67 -3.90
CA VAL A 6 5.02 -16.16 -3.06
C VAL A 6 4.25 -15.00 -2.47
N PHE A 7 2.94 -15.03 -2.60
CA PHE A 7 2.02 -14.10 -1.93
C PHE A 7 0.64 -14.70 -1.74
N GLY A 8 -0.16 -14.16 -0.82
CA GLY A 8 -1.46 -14.73 -0.46
C GLY A 8 -2.59 -13.72 -0.32
N THR A 9 -2.27 -12.43 -0.26
CA THR A 9 -3.25 -11.36 -0.03
C THR A 9 -3.20 -10.32 -1.16
N ARG A 10 -4.25 -9.51 -1.24
CA ARG A 10 -4.35 -8.41 -2.20
C ARG A 10 -3.18 -7.40 -2.09
N PRO A 11 -2.83 -6.88 -0.89
CA PRO A 11 -1.71 -5.93 -0.78
C PRO A 11 -0.37 -6.52 -1.20
N GLU A 12 -0.11 -7.79 -0.87
CA GLU A 12 1.09 -8.49 -1.30
C GLU A 12 1.14 -8.62 -2.83
N ALA A 13 0.04 -9.04 -3.45
CA ALA A 13 -0.06 -9.19 -4.90
C ALA A 13 0.24 -7.86 -5.64
N ILE A 14 -0.32 -6.74 -5.16
CA ILE A 14 -0.06 -5.42 -5.73
C ILE A 14 1.43 -5.10 -5.70
N LYS A 15 2.10 -5.32 -4.55
CA LYS A 15 3.50 -4.98 -4.35
C LYS A 15 4.47 -5.97 -5.03
N MET A 16 4.06 -7.23 -5.21
CA MET A 16 4.89 -8.24 -5.87
C MET A 16 4.73 -8.25 -7.39
N ALA A 17 3.63 -7.76 -7.93
CA ALA A 17 3.38 -7.74 -9.37
C ALA A 17 4.48 -7.04 -10.19
N PRO A 18 5.01 -5.87 -9.80
CA PRO A 18 6.11 -5.24 -10.51
C PRO A 18 7.38 -6.10 -10.54
N ILE A 19 7.68 -6.83 -9.46
CA ILE A 19 8.84 -7.74 -9.39
C ILE A 19 8.64 -8.93 -10.34
N VAL A 20 7.42 -9.50 -10.39
CA VAL A 20 7.09 -10.57 -11.34
C VAL A 20 7.29 -10.10 -12.79
N HIS A 21 6.85 -8.88 -13.11
CA HIS A 21 7.06 -8.30 -14.44
C HIS A 21 8.53 -8.08 -14.75
N GLU A 22 9.31 -7.55 -13.81
CA GLU A 22 10.74 -7.29 -13.99
C GLU A 22 11.53 -8.59 -14.18
N LEU A 23 11.25 -9.64 -13.40
CA LEU A 23 11.85 -10.97 -13.57
C LEU A 23 11.57 -11.55 -14.97
N LYS A 24 10.31 -11.46 -15.42
CA LYS A 24 9.92 -11.91 -16.77
C LYS A 24 10.57 -11.08 -17.87
N ALA A 25 10.63 -9.74 -17.72
CA ALA A 25 11.27 -8.86 -18.71
C ALA A 25 12.76 -9.17 -18.90
N ARG A 26 13.43 -9.64 -17.84
CA ARG A 26 14.85 -10.06 -17.89
C ARG A 26 15.05 -11.53 -18.27
N ASN A 27 13.99 -12.26 -18.62
CA ASN A 27 14.02 -13.70 -18.91
C ASN A 27 14.64 -14.55 -17.78
N ILE A 28 14.41 -14.14 -16.51
CA ILE A 28 14.79 -14.95 -15.35
C ILE A 28 13.74 -16.03 -15.16
N ASP A 29 14.18 -17.27 -15.02
CA ASP A 29 13.27 -18.40 -14.73
C ASP A 29 12.57 -18.14 -13.40
N SER A 30 11.29 -17.80 -13.47
CA SER A 30 10.50 -17.39 -12.30
C SER A 30 9.10 -17.97 -12.36
N LYS A 31 8.62 -18.42 -11.20
CA LYS A 31 7.26 -18.92 -11.02
C LYS A 31 6.56 -18.18 -9.90
N VAL A 32 5.24 -18.07 -10.03
CA VAL A 32 4.36 -17.44 -9.06
C VAL A 32 3.55 -18.52 -8.33
N CYS A 33 3.62 -18.50 -7.01
CA CYS A 33 2.79 -19.33 -6.15
C CYS A 33 1.89 -18.45 -5.28
N VAL A 34 0.58 -18.65 -5.37
CA VAL A 34 -0.40 -17.98 -4.52
C VAL A 34 -0.90 -18.93 -3.43
N THR A 35 -0.93 -18.45 -2.18
CA THR A 35 -1.57 -19.20 -1.10
C THR A 35 -3.09 -19.00 -1.11
N ALA A 36 -3.57 -17.91 -1.70
CA ALA A 36 -4.97 -17.53 -1.79
C ALA A 36 -5.66 -17.48 -0.42
N GLN A 37 -4.99 -16.82 0.56
CA GLN A 37 -5.55 -16.58 1.89
C GLN A 37 -6.85 -15.76 1.84
N HIS A 38 -7.01 -14.87 0.83
CA HIS A 38 -8.21 -14.08 0.54
C HIS A 38 -8.51 -14.15 -0.97
N ARG A 39 -9.28 -15.14 -1.41
CA ARG A 39 -9.44 -15.51 -2.83
C ARG A 39 -9.91 -14.39 -3.73
N GLN A 40 -11.14 -13.89 -3.53
CA GLN A 40 -11.77 -12.94 -4.46
C GLN A 40 -11.00 -11.63 -4.66
N MET A 41 -10.45 -11.08 -3.58
CA MET A 41 -9.67 -9.84 -3.64
C MET A 41 -8.31 -10.03 -4.31
N LEU A 42 -7.74 -11.24 -4.23
CA LEU A 42 -6.48 -11.57 -4.88
C LEU A 42 -6.67 -11.70 -6.38
N ASP A 43 -7.70 -12.42 -6.81
CA ASP A 43 -7.98 -12.69 -8.23
C ASP A 43 -8.15 -11.40 -9.04
N SER A 44 -8.82 -10.38 -8.49
CA SER A 44 -8.99 -9.08 -9.14
C SER A 44 -7.64 -8.36 -9.39
N VAL A 45 -6.67 -8.50 -8.49
CA VAL A 45 -5.33 -7.92 -8.67
C VAL A 45 -4.52 -8.71 -9.70
N LEU A 46 -4.59 -10.03 -9.67
CA LEU A 46 -3.95 -10.88 -10.67
C LEU A 46 -4.40 -10.53 -12.10
N GLU A 47 -5.70 -10.25 -12.26
CA GLU A 47 -6.28 -9.80 -13.53
C GLU A 47 -5.73 -8.43 -13.95
N ILE A 48 -5.73 -7.43 -13.06
CA ILE A 48 -5.19 -6.09 -13.32
C ILE A 48 -3.74 -6.16 -13.83
N PHE A 49 -2.91 -6.94 -13.16
CA PHE A 49 -1.49 -7.08 -13.51
C PHE A 49 -1.22 -8.20 -14.53
N LYS A 50 -2.26 -8.85 -15.07
CA LYS A 50 -2.14 -9.93 -16.06
C LYS A 50 -1.18 -11.05 -15.61
N ILE A 51 -1.27 -11.42 -14.33
CA ILE A 51 -0.47 -12.49 -13.72
C ILE A 51 -1.31 -13.75 -13.64
N VAL A 52 -0.81 -14.83 -14.22
CA VAL A 52 -1.37 -16.18 -14.05
C VAL A 52 -0.42 -16.93 -13.11
N PRO A 53 -0.90 -17.36 -11.92
CA PRO A 53 -0.08 -18.15 -11.02
C PRO A 53 0.28 -19.51 -11.61
N ASP A 54 1.52 -19.95 -11.38
CA ASP A 54 1.97 -21.30 -11.73
C ASP A 54 1.50 -22.34 -10.71
N TYR A 55 1.37 -21.92 -9.45
CA TYR A 55 0.88 -22.73 -8.34
C TYR A 55 -0.18 -21.98 -7.56
N ASP A 56 -1.24 -22.67 -7.19
CA ASP A 56 -2.33 -22.15 -6.39
C ASP A 56 -2.67 -23.13 -5.25
N LEU A 57 -2.30 -22.76 -4.02
CA LEU A 57 -2.50 -23.61 -2.86
C LEU A 57 -3.94 -23.58 -2.32
N ASN A 58 -4.70 -22.55 -2.67
CA ASN A 58 -6.11 -22.38 -2.30
C ASN A 58 -6.42 -22.71 -0.83
N ILE A 59 -5.63 -22.12 0.10
CA ILE A 59 -5.72 -22.44 1.53
C ILE A 59 -6.90 -21.81 2.25
N PHE A 60 -7.67 -20.94 1.57
CA PHE A 60 -8.79 -20.25 2.21
C PHE A 60 -9.84 -21.21 2.77
N LYS A 61 -10.25 -20.96 4.01
CA LYS A 61 -11.42 -21.58 4.66
C LYS A 61 -12.07 -20.56 5.57
N ASP A 62 -13.40 -20.55 5.60
CA ASP A 62 -14.16 -19.70 6.51
C ASP A 62 -13.80 -20.01 7.97
N GLY A 63 -13.58 -18.93 8.75
CA GLY A 63 -13.27 -19.06 10.18
C GLY A 63 -11.91 -19.68 10.51
N GLN A 64 -10.99 -19.78 9.54
CA GLN A 64 -9.67 -20.35 9.76
C GLN A 64 -8.84 -19.58 10.79
N THR A 65 -8.15 -20.33 11.64
CA THR A 65 -7.20 -19.79 12.62
C THR A 65 -5.84 -19.47 11.98
N LEU A 66 -5.02 -18.62 12.63
CA LEU A 66 -3.64 -18.38 12.19
C LEU A 66 -2.81 -19.66 12.12
N THR A 67 -3.03 -20.60 13.08
CA THR A 67 -2.36 -21.90 13.08
C THR A 67 -2.69 -22.71 11.83
N GLU A 68 -3.96 -22.72 11.41
CA GLU A 68 -4.38 -23.43 10.20
C GLU A 68 -3.84 -22.80 8.94
N ILE A 69 -3.78 -21.45 8.87
CA ILE A 69 -3.14 -20.73 7.76
C ILE A 69 -1.67 -21.10 7.70
N THR A 70 -0.95 -21.03 8.82
CA THR A 70 0.49 -21.34 8.92
C THR A 70 0.78 -22.76 8.47
N THR A 71 0.09 -23.75 9.04
CA THR A 71 0.36 -25.17 8.74
C THR A 71 0.07 -25.53 7.31
N ARG A 72 -1.06 -25.08 6.74
CA ARG A 72 -1.39 -25.32 5.33
C ARG A 72 -0.44 -24.62 4.36
N SER A 73 -0.05 -23.38 4.69
CA SER A 73 0.94 -22.64 3.86
C SER A 73 2.30 -23.34 3.86
N ILE A 74 2.82 -23.73 5.03
CA ILE A 74 4.13 -24.41 5.11
C ILE A 74 4.10 -25.73 4.34
N THR A 75 3.10 -26.58 4.57
CA THR A 75 2.99 -27.88 3.89
C THR A 75 2.86 -27.73 2.38
N GLY A 76 1.97 -26.83 1.91
CA GLY A 76 1.79 -26.63 0.48
C GLY A 76 3.02 -26.02 -0.19
N LEU A 77 3.69 -25.05 0.45
CA LEU A 77 4.91 -24.44 -0.08
C LEU A 77 6.09 -25.40 -0.09
N GLU A 78 6.20 -26.31 0.87
CA GLU A 78 7.22 -27.37 0.86
C GLU A 78 7.10 -28.24 -0.40
N GLU A 79 5.89 -28.62 -0.79
CA GLU A 79 5.64 -29.41 -2.01
C GLU A 79 6.03 -28.61 -3.27
N VAL A 80 5.65 -27.34 -3.37
CA VAL A 80 6.01 -26.46 -4.48
C VAL A 80 7.53 -26.28 -4.58
N ILE A 81 8.22 -26.07 -3.46
CA ILE A 81 9.67 -25.90 -3.42
C ILE A 81 10.38 -27.19 -3.89
N LYS A 82 9.91 -28.37 -3.46
CA LYS A 82 10.46 -29.66 -3.88
C LYS A 82 10.24 -29.94 -5.38
N ASP A 83 9.12 -29.49 -5.94
CA ASP A 83 8.80 -29.63 -7.37
C ASP A 83 9.64 -28.67 -8.23
N TYR A 84 9.58 -27.37 -7.95
CA TYR A 84 10.24 -26.34 -8.76
C TYR A 84 11.73 -26.22 -8.50
N LYS A 85 12.19 -26.47 -7.27
CA LYS A 85 13.58 -26.35 -6.79
C LYS A 85 14.14 -24.96 -7.08
N PRO A 86 13.57 -23.90 -6.49
CA PRO A 86 14.05 -22.53 -6.66
C PRO A 86 15.39 -22.33 -5.95
N ASP A 87 16.21 -21.42 -6.47
CA ASP A 87 17.41 -20.93 -5.80
C ASP A 87 17.08 -19.85 -4.77
N LEU A 88 15.99 -19.08 -5.02
CA LEU A 88 15.52 -17.98 -4.20
C LEU A 88 13.99 -18.00 -4.11
N LEU A 89 13.47 -17.77 -2.90
CA LEU A 89 12.06 -17.50 -2.65
C LEU A 89 11.88 -16.05 -2.23
N LEU A 90 11.01 -15.30 -2.94
CA LEU A 90 10.66 -13.92 -2.65
C LEU A 90 9.29 -13.83 -1.97
N ILE A 91 9.25 -13.09 -0.87
CA ILE A 91 8.05 -12.78 -0.08
C ILE A 91 7.99 -11.27 0.21
N GLN A 92 6.80 -10.77 0.54
CA GLN A 92 6.60 -9.34 0.78
C GLN A 92 5.78 -9.06 2.04
N GLY A 93 6.28 -8.18 2.91
CA GLY A 93 5.54 -7.68 4.06
C GLY A 93 5.60 -8.58 5.28
N ASP A 94 4.45 -8.81 5.92
CA ASP A 94 4.41 -9.28 7.31
C ASP A 94 3.24 -10.22 7.64
N THR A 95 2.55 -10.73 6.63
CA THR A 95 1.43 -11.65 6.85
C THR A 95 1.88 -13.04 7.30
N THR A 96 0.93 -13.86 7.72
CA THR A 96 1.19 -15.27 8.05
C THR A 96 1.71 -16.05 6.84
N THR A 97 1.29 -15.70 5.61
CA THR A 97 1.85 -16.28 4.37
C THR A 97 3.34 -15.99 4.23
N VAL A 98 3.76 -14.76 4.54
CA VAL A 98 5.17 -14.33 4.48
C VAL A 98 6.04 -15.13 5.45
N PHE A 99 5.62 -15.22 6.70
CA PHE A 99 6.31 -16.04 7.71
C PHE A 99 6.37 -17.51 7.29
N SER A 100 5.25 -18.08 6.84
CA SER A 100 5.18 -19.47 6.42
C SER A 100 6.07 -19.76 5.21
N GLY A 101 6.11 -18.84 4.24
CA GLY A 101 6.94 -18.94 3.04
C GLY A 101 8.43 -18.92 3.36
N ALA A 102 8.84 -17.96 4.20
CA ALA A 102 10.23 -17.88 4.67
C ALA A 102 10.67 -19.15 5.39
N LEU A 103 9.82 -19.65 6.30
CA LEU A 103 10.15 -20.86 7.08
C LEU A 103 10.20 -22.12 6.20
N ALA A 104 9.28 -22.27 5.25
CA ALA A 104 9.29 -23.39 4.31
C ALA A 104 10.55 -23.38 3.43
N ALA A 105 10.96 -22.21 2.92
CA ALA A 105 12.20 -22.06 2.16
C ALA A 105 13.46 -22.39 2.99
N PHE A 106 13.52 -21.86 4.21
CA PHE A 106 14.63 -22.12 5.13
C PHE A 106 14.80 -23.63 5.43
N TYR A 107 13.72 -24.37 5.64
CA TYR A 107 13.76 -25.82 5.87
C TYR A 107 14.25 -26.60 4.64
N GLN A 108 14.05 -26.07 3.45
CA GLN A 108 14.50 -26.68 2.20
C GLN A 108 15.85 -26.11 1.70
N HIS A 109 16.56 -25.31 2.52
CA HIS A 109 17.84 -24.67 2.19
C HIS A 109 17.77 -23.77 0.94
N VAL A 110 16.61 -23.14 0.71
CA VAL A 110 16.39 -22.14 -0.33
C VAL A 110 16.59 -20.76 0.25
N LYS A 111 17.35 -19.90 -0.43
CA LYS A 111 17.54 -18.49 0.00
C LYS A 111 16.21 -17.74 0.07
N VAL A 112 16.11 -16.79 1.00
CA VAL A 112 14.91 -15.98 1.23
C VAL A 112 15.21 -14.52 0.95
N GLY A 113 14.41 -13.90 0.07
CA GLY A 113 14.40 -12.46 -0.15
C GLY A 113 13.12 -11.84 0.41
N HIS A 114 13.28 -10.92 1.37
CA HIS A 114 12.18 -10.25 2.05
C HIS A 114 12.00 -8.82 1.49
N VAL A 115 10.94 -8.61 0.73
CA VAL A 115 10.53 -7.31 0.20
C VAL A 115 9.73 -6.55 1.26
N GLU A 116 9.98 -5.26 1.41
CA GLU A 116 9.45 -4.39 2.48
C GLU A 116 9.98 -4.80 3.87
N ALA A 117 11.26 -5.13 3.93
CA ALA A 117 11.96 -5.48 5.16
C ALA A 117 12.23 -4.27 6.06
N GLY A 118 12.37 -4.51 7.36
CA GLY A 118 12.85 -3.51 8.32
C GLY A 118 11.78 -2.57 8.88
N LEU A 119 10.52 -2.70 8.51
CA LEU A 119 9.44 -2.00 9.19
C LEU A 119 9.29 -2.52 10.62
N ARG A 120 9.25 -1.61 11.62
CA ARG A 120 9.18 -1.95 13.04
C ARG A 120 8.24 -1.04 13.83
N SER A 121 7.41 -1.65 14.66
CA SER A 121 6.70 -0.98 15.75
C SER A 121 7.42 -1.13 17.10
N PHE A 122 8.35 -2.08 17.19
CA PHE A 122 9.03 -2.49 18.43
C PHE A 122 8.10 -3.02 19.52
N ASN A 123 6.84 -3.32 19.18
CA ASN A 123 5.85 -3.89 20.09
C ASN A 123 5.23 -5.14 19.45
N LEU A 124 5.61 -6.34 19.89
CA LEU A 124 5.14 -7.62 19.34
C LEU A 124 3.61 -7.80 19.40
N GLN A 125 2.92 -7.00 20.21
CA GLN A 125 1.47 -7.05 20.35
C GLN A 125 0.74 -6.01 19.51
N SER A 126 1.48 -5.13 18.79
CA SER A 126 0.86 -4.07 18.00
C SER A 126 1.75 -3.62 16.82
N PRO A 127 1.33 -3.86 15.56
CA PRO A 127 0.20 -4.71 15.14
C PRO A 127 0.50 -6.20 15.43
N TRP A 128 -0.55 -6.94 15.72
CA TRP A 128 -0.46 -8.38 15.98
C TRP A 128 -1.22 -9.18 14.93
N PRO A 129 -0.62 -10.22 14.32
CA PRO A 129 0.71 -10.84 14.59
C PRO A 129 1.85 -10.23 13.76
N GLU A 130 1.65 -9.14 13.02
CA GLU A 130 2.52 -8.63 11.96
C GLU A 130 3.93 -8.29 12.48
N GLU A 131 4.06 -7.63 13.63
CA GLU A 131 5.39 -7.28 14.15
C GLU A 131 6.22 -8.51 14.51
N ALA A 132 5.57 -9.56 15.05
CA ALA A 132 6.24 -10.81 15.32
C ALA A 132 6.72 -11.48 14.01
N ASN A 133 5.86 -11.51 12.99
CA ASN A 133 6.20 -12.05 11.69
C ASN A 133 7.41 -11.32 11.06
N ARG A 134 7.43 -9.97 11.08
CA ARG A 134 8.55 -9.16 10.58
C ARG A 134 9.88 -9.57 11.22
N LYS A 135 9.91 -9.71 12.54
CA LYS A 135 11.11 -10.11 13.28
C LYS A 135 11.56 -11.53 12.94
N LEU A 136 10.64 -12.48 12.94
CA LEU A 136 10.94 -13.88 12.64
C LEU A 136 11.45 -14.06 11.21
N VAL A 137 10.86 -13.37 10.25
CA VAL A 137 11.29 -13.41 8.84
C VAL A 137 12.69 -12.80 8.68
N SER A 138 12.97 -11.68 9.35
CA SER A 138 14.29 -11.04 9.27
C SER A 138 15.44 -11.94 9.73
N VAL A 139 15.17 -12.87 10.69
CA VAL A 139 16.18 -13.83 11.19
C VAL A 139 16.65 -14.81 10.12
N ILE A 140 15.75 -15.19 9.20
CA ILE A 140 16.00 -16.25 8.21
C ILE A 140 16.06 -15.72 6.77
N SER A 141 16.06 -14.38 6.59
CA SER A 141 16.20 -13.75 5.26
C SER A 141 17.66 -13.54 4.87
N ASP A 142 18.01 -13.97 3.66
CA ASP A 142 19.33 -13.75 3.04
C ASP A 142 19.42 -12.35 2.40
N PHE A 143 18.29 -11.82 1.90
CA PHE A 143 18.19 -10.49 1.31
C PHE A 143 17.07 -9.71 1.98
N ASN A 144 17.35 -8.50 2.45
CA ASN A 144 16.38 -7.60 3.05
C ASN A 144 16.24 -6.34 2.20
N PHE A 145 15.14 -6.23 1.43
CA PHE A 145 14.86 -5.10 0.57
C PHE A 145 14.02 -4.07 1.34
N CYS A 146 14.69 -3.02 1.80
CA CYS A 146 14.09 -1.98 2.65
C CYS A 146 13.48 -0.86 1.80
N PRO A 147 12.25 -0.40 2.10
CA PRO A 147 11.67 0.76 1.45
C PRO A 147 12.47 2.05 1.66
N THR A 148 12.95 2.28 2.89
CA THR A 148 13.61 3.53 3.27
C THR A 148 14.88 3.28 4.10
N ASP A 149 15.69 4.34 4.30
CA ASP A 149 16.85 4.26 5.20
C ASP A 149 16.43 4.06 6.67
N SER A 150 15.26 4.52 7.08
CA SER A 150 14.69 4.23 8.41
C SER A 150 14.54 2.72 8.63
N ASN A 151 14.01 2.00 7.64
CA ASN A 151 13.87 0.55 7.71
C ASN A 151 15.22 -0.18 7.77
N ARG A 152 16.22 0.28 7.00
CA ARG A 152 17.60 -0.22 7.09
C ARG A 152 18.17 -0.01 8.48
N ARG A 153 18.05 1.20 9.04
CA ARG A 153 18.52 1.51 10.40
C ARG A 153 17.90 0.62 11.47
N ASN A 154 16.61 0.25 11.33
CA ASN A 154 15.96 -0.66 12.25
C ASN A 154 16.64 -2.04 12.25
N LEU A 155 16.97 -2.59 11.08
CA LEU A 155 17.66 -3.87 10.97
C LEU A 155 19.09 -3.80 11.52
N LEU A 156 19.84 -2.75 11.21
CA LEU A 156 21.18 -2.54 11.76
C LEU A 156 21.17 -2.45 13.29
N LYS A 157 20.17 -1.76 13.87
CA LYS A 157 19.99 -1.66 15.33
C LYS A 157 19.70 -3.03 15.97
N GLU A 158 19.07 -3.94 15.23
CA GLU A 158 18.84 -5.32 15.68
C GLU A 158 20.03 -6.25 15.44
N GLY A 159 21.14 -5.75 14.84
CA GLY A 159 22.39 -6.48 14.65
C GLY A 159 22.50 -7.25 13.33
N TYR A 160 21.62 -7.01 12.36
CA TYR A 160 21.75 -7.61 11.02
C TYR A 160 22.92 -6.96 10.26
N SER A 161 23.60 -7.76 9.40
CA SER A 161 24.68 -7.26 8.55
C SER A 161 24.18 -6.35 7.46
N ASP A 162 24.89 -5.25 7.23
CA ASP A 162 24.60 -4.31 6.15
C ASP A 162 24.75 -4.92 4.76
N ASP A 163 25.59 -5.95 4.62
CA ASP A 163 25.81 -6.67 3.35
C ASP A 163 24.54 -7.32 2.78
N ASN A 164 23.56 -7.59 3.64
CA ASN A 164 22.30 -8.24 3.27
C ASN A 164 21.11 -7.27 3.24
N ILE A 165 21.36 -5.96 3.32
CA ILE A 165 20.32 -4.93 3.40
C ILE A 165 20.44 -3.98 2.20
N TYR A 166 19.35 -3.86 1.43
CA TYR A 166 19.29 -3.06 0.20
C TYR A 166 18.17 -2.04 0.31
N ILE A 167 18.48 -0.75 0.15
CA ILE A 167 17.45 0.29 0.08
C ILE A 167 16.93 0.36 -1.35
N THR A 168 15.71 -0.11 -1.57
CA THR A 168 15.12 -0.24 -2.90
C THR A 168 13.97 0.71 -3.18
N GLY A 169 13.36 1.27 -2.15
CA GLY A 169 12.04 1.89 -2.23
C GLY A 169 10.91 0.87 -2.04
N ASN A 170 9.68 1.34 -2.05
CA ASN A 170 8.49 0.49 -1.93
C ASN A 170 7.91 0.18 -3.31
N THR A 171 7.76 -1.08 -3.63
CA THR A 171 7.20 -1.56 -4.92
C THR A 171 5.73 -1.18 -5.14
N VAL A 172 5.05 -0.66 -4.12
CA VAL A 172 3.70 -0.09 -4.29
C VAL A 172 3.72 1.10 -5.26
N ILE A 173 4.84 1.85 -5.32
CA ILE A 173 4.99 2.98 -6.24
C ILE A 173 5.14 2.50 -7.68
N ASP A 174 5.87 1.40 -7.90
CA ASP A 174 5.97 0.74 -9.21
C ASP A 174 4.60 0.24 -9.67
N ALA A 175 3.84 -0.39 -8.78
CA ALA A 175 2.48 -0.87 -9.04
C ALA A 175 1.52 0.28 -9.37
N LEU A 176 1.60 1.38 -8.63
CA LEU A 176 0.80 2.58 -8.88
C LEU A 176 1.09 3.17 -10.27
N LYS A 177 2.36 3.29 -10.65
CA LYS A 177 2.75 3.79 -11.99
C LYS A 177 2.23 2.88 -13.09
N TYR A 178 2.28 1.56 -12.91
CA TYR A 178 1.68 0.61 -13.85
C TYR A 178 0.17 0.84 -13.97
N ALA A 179 -0.55 0.94 -12.85
CA ALA A 179 -1.99 1.15 -12.83
C ALA A 179 -2.39 2.48 -13.50
N VAL A 180 -1.71 3.57 -13.17
CA VAL A 180 -1.97 4.91 -13.73
C VAL A 180 -1.57 4.99 -15.20
N GLY A 181 -0.52 4.30 -15.65
CA GLY A 181 -0.09 4.24 -17.04
C GLY A 181 -0.96 3.36 -17.96
N SER A 182 -1.90 2.58 -17.41
CA SER A 182 -2.80 1.73 -18.19
C SER A 182 -3.85 2.55 -18.98
N ASP A 183 -4.41 1.97 -20.05
CA ASP A 183 -5.47 2.57 -20.86
C ASP A 183 -6.88 2.41 -20.23
N TYR A 184 -6.92 2.36 -18.89
CA TYR A 184 -8.18 2.19 -18.16
C TYR A 184 -9.05 3.45 -18.25
N GLU A 185 -10.30 3.28 -18.63
CA GLU A 185 -11.37 4.27 -18.55
C GLU A 185 -12.33 3.91 -17.40
N PHE A 186 -12.87 4.91 -16.71
CA PHE A 186 -13.82 4.65 -15.64
C PHE A 186 -15.08 3.93 -16.17
N GLU A 187 -15.40 2.79 -15.55
CA GLU A 187 -16.68 2.09 -15.80
C GLU A 187 -17.85 2.86 -15.17
N ASP A 188 -17.59 3.49 -14.03
CA ASP A 188 -18.55 4.35 -13.35
C ASP A 188 -18.87 5.57 -14.22
N GLU A 189 -20.16 5.75 -14.56
CA GLU A 189 -20.62 6.80 -15.46
C GLU A 189 -20.39 8.20 -14.89
N TYR A 190 -20.52 8.36 -13.57
CA TYR A 190 -20.28 9.62 -12.90
C TYR A 190 -18.82 10.04 -13.04
N LEU A 191 -17.88 9.16 -12.70
CA LEU A 191 -16.44 9.45 -12.80
C LEU A 191 -15.97 9.63 -14.25
N ARG A 192 -16.58 8.92 -15.20
CA ARG A 192 -16.29 9.06 -16.64
C ARG A 192 -16.64 10.44 -17.17
N ASN A 193 -17.76 11.01 -16.70
CA ASN A 193 -18.27 12.30 -17.14
C ASN A 193 -17.82 13.46 -16.24
N PHE A 194 -17.09 13.19 -15.14
CA PHE A 194 -16.67 14.20 -14.20
C PHE A 194 -15.60 15.11 -14.80
N ASP A 195 -15.80 16.41 -14.72
CA ASP A 195 -14.87 17.43 -15.21
C ASP A 195 -13.81 17.76 -14.13
N PHE A 196 -12.67 17.08 -14.21
CA PHE A 196 -11.53 17.28 -13.29
C PHE A 196 -10.78 18.61 -13.54
N GLU A 197 -11.05 19.31 -14.65
CA GLU A 197 -10.38 20.57 -14.99
C GLU A 197 -11.18 21.82 -14.54
N LYS A 198 -12.41 21.63 -14.07
CA LYS A 198 -13.27 22.74 -13.66
C LYS A 198 -12.75 23.48 -12.43
N GLY A 199 -12.08 22.78 -11.51
CA GLY A 199 -11.53 23.33 -10.28
C GLY A 199 -10.76 22.30 -9.47
N PRO A 200 -10.23 22.65 -8.29
CA PRO A 200 -9.53 21.72 -7.43
C PRO A 200 -10.44 20.59 -6.97
N VAL A 201 -9.99 19.36 -7.08
CA VAL A 201 -10.69 18.17 -6.60
C VAL A 201 -9.94 17.54 -5.45
N ILE A 202 -10.62 17.29 -4.34
CA ILE A 202 -10.10 16.63 -3.15
C ILE A 202 -10.55 15.17 -3.17
N LEU A 203 -9.62 14.23 -3.07
CA LEU A 203 -9.96 12.83 -2.78
C LEU A 203 -10.00 12.65 -1.26
N LEU A 204 -11.17 12.35 -0.72
CA LEU A 204 -11.34 12.04 0.70
C LEU A 204 -11.43 10.53 0.90
N THR A 205 -10.65 9.99 1.85
CA THR A 205 -10.80 8.61 2.33
C THR A 205 -10.72 8.57 3.85
N SER A 206 -11.70 8.00 4.51
CA SER A 206 -11.71 7.80 5.97
C SER A 206 -12.50 6.55 6.34
N HIS A 207 -11.84 5.63 7.04
CA HIS A 207 -12.42 4.34 7.39
C HIS A 207 -11.86 3.72 8.68
N ARG A 208 -10.86 4.35 9.29
CA ARG A 208 -10.23 3.85 10.52
C ARG A 208 -11.21 3.82 11.68
N ARG A 209 -11.19 2.73 12.45
CA ARG A 209 -12.13 2.52 13.56
C ARG A 209 -11.98 3.57 14.65
N GLU A 210 -10.74 3.99 14.92
CA GLU A 210 -10.41 5.04 15.87
C GLU A 210 -11.00 6.40 15.51
N ASN A 211 -11.27 6.66 14.23
CA ASN A 211 -11.86 7.91 13.77
C ASN A 211 -13.40 7.91 13.81
N ILE A 212 -14.06 6.75 13.95
CA ILE A 212 -15.53 6.68 13.89
C ILE A 212 -16.15 7.42 15.09
N GLY A 213 -17.08 8.33 14.80
CA GLY A 213 -17.76 9.17 15.80
C GLY A 213 -17.38 10.63 15.64
N ASP A 214 -17.16 11.33 16.75
CA ASP A 214 -16.85 12.76 16.75
C ASP A 214 -15.55 13.13 16.00
N PRO A 215 -14.47 12.34 16.08
CA PRO A 215 -13.29 12.59 15.26
C PRO A 215 -13.60 12.67 13.77
N MET A 216 -14.40 11.73 13.24
CA MET A 216 -14.80 11.71 11.84
C MET A 216 -15.71 12.88 11.48
N ARG A 217 -16.63 13.28 12.37
CA ARG A 217 -17.45 14.49 12.20
C ARG A 217 -16.61 15.74 12.08
N ASN A 218 -15.59 15.88 12.93
CA ASN A 218 -14.65 17.00 12.89
C ASN A 218 -13.88 17.05 11.58
N ILE A 219 -13.38 15.91 11.11
CA ILE A 219 -12.67 15.78 9.83
C ILE A 219 -13.59 16.23 8.68
N PHE A 220 -14.79 15.65 8.59
CA PHE A 220 -15.71 15.92 7.48
C PHE A 220 -16.17 17.36 7.48
N LYS A 221 -16.48 17.92 8.66
CA LYS A 221 -16.86 19.32 8.79
C LYS A 221 -15.72 20.26 8.42
N GLY A 222 -14.49 19.96 8.85
CA GLY A 222 -13.31 20.76 8.49
C GLY A 222 -13.06 20.77 6.98
N VAL A 223 -13.24 19.62 6.30
CA VAL A 223 -13.13 19.54 4.84
C VAL A 223 -14.27 20.32 4.16
N MET A 224 -15.52 20.12 4.58
CA MET A 224 -16.69 20.81 4.02
C MET A 224 -16.58 22.33 4.12
N ASP A 225 -16.33 22.84 5.33
CA ASP A 225 -16.25 24.29 5.56
C ASP A 225 -15.06 24.93 4.82
N ALA A 226 -13.97 24.18 4.56
CA ALA A 226 -12.84 24.67 3.78
C ALA A 226 -13.18 24.91 2.30
N LEU A 227 -14.18 24.21 1.73
CA LEU A 227 -14.63 24.44 0.36
C LEU A 227 -15.16 25.86 0.13
N ASP A 228 -15.66 26.54 1.18
CA ASP A 228 -16.15 27.92 1.08
C ASP A 228 -15.02 28.93 0.76
N SER A 229 -13.77 28.52 0.92
CA SER A 229 -12.61 29.34 0.54
C SER A 229 -12.29 29.32 -0.95
N LYS A 230 -12.88 28.38 -1.73
CA LYS A 230 -12.63 28.17 -3.14
C LYS A 230 -13.92 27.63 -3.80
N GLU A 231 -14.67 28.49 -4.46
CA GLU A 231 -16.04 28.22 -4.95
C GLU A 231 -16.14 27.03 -5.93
N ASP A 232 -15.11 26.80 -6.74
CA ASP A 232 -15.03 25.71 -7.71
C ASP A 232 -14.38 24.41 -7.16
N ALA A 233 -14.03 24.39 -5.87
CA ALA A 233 -13.47 23.19 -5.24
C ALA A 233 -14.53 22.11 -5.02
N GLN A 234 -14.17 20.86 -5.25
CA GLN A 234 -15.05 19.70 -5.10
C GLN A 234 -14.37 18.59 -4.31
N VAL A 235 -15.17 17.72 -3.72
CA VAL A 235 -14.72 16.51 -3.00
C VAL A 235 -15.29 15.27 -3.68
N ILE A 236 -14.45 14.29 -3.95
CA ILE A 236 -14.88 12.93 -4.30
C ILE A 236 -14.54 12.02 -3.11
N PHE A 237 -15.56 11.37 -2.56
CA PHE A 237 -15.41 10.48 -1.42
C PHE A 237 -15.93 9.08 -1.75
N PRO A 238 -15.05 8.11 -2.08
CA PRO A 238 -15.39 6.69 -2.11
C PRO A 238 -15.72 6.21 -0.69
N VAL A 239 -17.00 6.16 -0.33
CA VAL A 239 -17.44 5.93 1.05
C VAL A 239 -17.32 4.48 1.44
N HIS A 240 -16.58 4.19 2.50
CA HIS A 240 -16.42 2.84 3.02
C HIS A 240 -17.78 2.19 3.36
N LEU A 241 -17.88 0.85 3.15
CA LEU A 241 -19.13 0.11 3.32
C LEU A 241 -19.65 0.05 4.78
N ASN A 242 -18.85 0.46 5.76
CA ASN A 242 -19.28 0.51 7.15
C ASN A 242 -20.46 1.47 7.32
N PRO A 243 -21.64 1.00 7.82
CA PRO A 243 -22.83 1.83 7.96
C PRO A 243 -22.60 3.11 8.77
N LYS A 244 -21.77 3.06 9.81
CA LYS A 244 -21.47 4.24 10.64
C LYS A 244 -20.72 5.33 9.87
N VAL A 245 -19.82 4.94 8.95
CA VAL A 245 -19.13 5.92 8.09
C VAL A 245 -20.11 6.57 7.14
N ARG A 246 -20.99 5.77 6.51
CA ARG A 246 -22.04 6.28 5.59
C ARG A 246 -23.03 7.20 6.30
N GLU A 247 -23.43 6.86 7.53
CA GLU A 247 -24.32 7.67 8.34
C GLU A 247 -23.70 9.04 8.65
N ILE A 248 -22.44 9.08 9.13
CA ILE A 248 -21.74 10.33 9.45
C ILE A 248 -21.50 11.16 8.17
N ALA A 249 -21.14 10.52 7.06
CA ALA A 249 -20.96 11.22 5.79
C ALA A 249 -22.25 11.90 5.34
N LYS A 250 -23.39 11.21 5.41
CA LYS A 250 -24.69 11.76 5.07
C LYS A 250 -25.14 12.86 6.06
N GLU A 251 -24.85 12.67 7.36
CA GLU A 251 -25.18 13.65 8.40
C GLU A 251 -24.46 15.00 8.16
N ILE A 252 -23.16 14.95 7.83
CA ILE A 252 -22.34 16.17 7.74
C ILE A 252 -22.42 16.82 6.37
N PHE A 253 -22.32 16.02 5.31
CA PHE A 253 -22.25 16.54 3.94
C PHE A 253 -23.63 16.84 3.35
N GLY A 254 -24.68 16.15 3.84
CA GLY A 254 -26.05 16.38 3.36
C GLY A 254 -26.16 16.29 1.85
N ASP A 255 -26.74 17.34 1.25
CA ASP A 255 -26.96 17.47 -0.19
C ASP A 255 -26.05 18.56 -0.81
N ASP A 256 -24.85 18.82 -0.23
CA ASP A 256 -23.90 19.79 -0.81
C ASP A 256 -23.43 19.30 -2.19
N GLU A 257 -23.79 20.04 -3.24
CA GLU A 257 -23.49 19.68 -4.63
C GLU A 257 -22.01 19.59 -4.96
N ARG A 258 -21.14 20.13 -4.09
CA ARG A 258 -19.67 20.06 -4.24
C ARG A 258 -19.08 18.75 -3.73
N ILE A 259 -19.87 17.92 -3.01
CA ILE A 259 -19.39 16.71 -2.35
C ILE A 259 -20.06 15.48 -2.95
N HIS A 260 -19.24 14.64 -3.58
CA HIS A 260 -19.70 13.50 -4.35
C HIS A 260 -19.36 12.19 -3.61
N LEU A 261 -20.40 11.63 -2.98
CA LEU A 261 -20.33 10.35 -2.29
C LEU A 261 -20.51 9.22 -3.33
N ILE A 262 -19.47 8.42 -3.53
CA ILE A 262 -19.50 7.30 -4.48
C ILE A 262 -19.25 5.97 -3.78
N GLU A 263 -19.52 4.87 -4.46
CA GLU A 263 -19.20 3.53 -3.95
C GLU A 263 -17.68 3.31 -3.86
N PRO A 264 -17.20 2.42 -2.96
CA PRO A 264 -15.80 2.09 -2.84
C PRO A 264 -15.22 1.58 -4.16
N LEU A 265 -14.07 2.10 -4.54
CA LEU A 265 -13.40 1.73 -5.78
C LEU A 265 -12.41 0.59 -5.56
N GLN A 266 -12.25 -0.25 -6.59
CA GLN A 266 -11.16 -1.21 -6.68
C GLN A 266 -9.82 -0.49 -6.93
N TYR A 267 -8.71 -1.22 -6.83
CA TYR A 267 -7.36 -0.64 -6.89
C TYR A 267 -7.11 0.20 -8.15
N LEU A 268 -7.44 -0.32 -9.33
CA LEU A 268 -7.18 0.37 -10.60
C LEU A 268 -7.98 1.67 -10.76
N PRO A 269 -9.33 1.69 -10.63
CA PRO A 269 -10.10 2.94 -10.67
C PRO A 269 -9.71 3.91 -9.54
N PHE A 270 -9.36 3.42 -8.35
CA PHE A 270 -8.90 4.27 -7.25
C PHE A 270 -7.57 4.97 -7.57
N SER A 271 -6.60 4.23 -8.11
CA SER A 271 -5.29 4.78 -8.54
C SER A 271 -5.45 5.82 -9.66
N LYS A 272 -6.34 5.55 -10.62
CA LYS A 272 -6.67 6.50 -11.69
C LYS A 272 -7.34 7.77 -11.13
N LEU A 273 -8.30 7.62 -10.22
CA LEU A 273 -8.94 8.77 -9.55
C LEU A 273 -7.89 9.59 -8.79
N MET A 274 -7.03 8.95 -8.01
CA MET A 274 -5.97 9.61 -7.26
C MET A 274 -5.00 10.39 -8.18
N SER A 275 -4.75 9.92 -9.40
CA SER A 275 -3.91 10.65 -10.36
C SER A 275 -4.57 11.92 -10.91
N LYS A 276 -5.90 12.00 -10.92
CA LYS A 276 -6.67 13.12 -11.49
C LYS A 276 -7.02 14.21 -10.49
N VAL A 277 -7.03 13.90 -9.18
CA VAL A 277 -7.36 14.87 -8.13
C VAL A 277 -6.21 15.83 -7.83
N SER A 278 -6.50 16.93 -7.14
CA SER A 278 -5.51 17.93 -6.75
C SER A 278 -4.69 17.47 -5.55
N PHE A 279 -5.35 17.01 -4.50
CA PHE A 279 -4.69 16.48 -3.29
C PHE A 279 -5.60 15.50 -2.56
N VAL A 280 -5.07 14.87 -1.52
CA VAL A 280 -5.76 13.78 -0.81
C VAL A 280 -5.88 14.10 0.68
N VAL A 281 -7.07 13.86 1.26
CA VAL A 281 -7.31 13.84 2.70
C VAL A 281 -7.58 12.39 3.11
N THR A 282 -6.74 11.83 3.98
CA THR A 282 -6.79 10.38 4.22
C THR A 282 -6.38 9.95 5.62
N ASP A 283 -6.97 8.85 6.10
CA ASP A 283 -6.47 8.07 7.25
C ASP A 283 -5.79 6.75 6.84
N SER A 284 -5.64 6.49 5.53
CA SER A 284 -5.03 5.27 4.99
C SER A 284 -3.51 5.35 4.94
N GLY A 285 -2.82 4.33 5.47
CA GLY A 285 -1.36 4.23 5.39
C GLY A 285 -0.83 4.08 3.96
N GLY A 286 -1.47 3.27 3.12
CA GLY A 286 -1.03 3.07 1.73
C GLY A 286 -1.12 4.34 0.89
N VAL A 287 -2.20 5.10 1.04
CA VAL A 287 -2.40 6.36 0.31
C VAL A 287 -1.34 7.40 0.67
N GLN A 288 -0.82 7.39 1.92
CA GLN A 288 0.28 8.26 2.34
C GLN A 288 1.59 7.98 1.58
N GLU A 289 1.77 6.77 1.09
CA GLU A 289 2.93 6.37 0.28
C GLU A 289 2.69 6.62 -1.22
N GLU A 290 1.48 6.34 -1.69
CA GLU A 290 1.10 6.34 -3.11
C GLU A 290 0.83 7.74 -3.66
N ALA A 291 0.04 8.58 -2.98
CA ALA A 291 -0.35 9.89 -3.49
C ALA A 291 0.85 10.83 -3.76
N PRO A 292 1.89 10.89 -2.91
CA PRO A 292 3.09 11.68 -3.18
C PRO A 292 3.82 11.28 -4.45
N ALA A 293 3.77 10.00 -4.84
CA ALA A 293 4.39 9.53 -6.08
C ALA A 293 3.72 10.08 -7.35
N LEU A 294 2.51 10.60 -7.21
CA LEU A 294 1.74 11.29 -8.25
C LEU A 294 1.82 12.82 -8.12
N GLY A 295 2.68 13.35 -7.25
CA GLY A 295 2.77 14.77 -6.96
C GLY A 295 1.53 15.33 -6.26
N LYS A 296 0.82 14.50 -5.48
CA LYS A 296 -0.40 14.91 -4.78
C LYS A 296 -0.09 15.14 -3.29
N PRO A 297 -0.25 16.37 -2.77
CA PRO A 297 -0.16 16.64 -1.33
C PRO A 297 -1.09 15.74 -0.52
N VAL A 298 -0.65 15.32 0.67
CA VAL A 298 -1.45 14.45 1.54
C VAL A 298 -1.74 15.12 2.88
N VAL A 299 -3.01 15.25 3.22
CA VAL A 299 -3.48 15.64 4.55
C VAL A 299 -3.82 14.38 5.33
N VAL A 300 -3.00 14.07 6.34
CA VAL A 300 -3.17 12.85 7.14
C VAL A 300 -4.03 13.15 8.36
N VAL A 301 -5.26 12.60 8.35
CA VAL A 301 -6.27 12.80 9.39
C VAL A 301 -6.21 11.69 10.45
N ARG A 302 -5.06 11.57 11.09
CA ARG A 302 -4.75 10.65 12.19
C ARG A 302 -3.97 11.39 13.26
N ASP A 303 -4.08 10.94 14.52
CA ASP A 303 -3.28 11.51 15.61
C ASP A 303 -1.83 11.02 15.55
N GLU A 304 -1.62 9.79 15.07
CA GLU A 304 -0.31 9.18 14.87
C GLU A 304 -0.23 8.49 13.50
N THR A 305 0.96 8.47 12.91
CA THR A 305 1.23 7.69 11.69
C THR A 305 2.57 6.98 11.80
N GLU A 306 2.63 5.78 11.30
CA GLU A 306 3.87 5.01 11.13
C GLU A 306 4.66 5.41 9.86
N ARG A 307 4.15 6.38 9.10
CA ARG A 307 4.75 6.93 7.86
C ARG A 307 5.33 8.33 8.08
N MET A 308 6.13 8.47 9.12
CA MET A 308 6.73 9.76 9.47
C MET A 308 7.68 10.29 8.39
N GLU A 309 8.28 9.41 7.59
CA GLU A 309 9.15 9.79 6.48
C GLU A 309 8.45 10.72 5.48
N GLY A 310 7.16 10.49 5.17
CA GLY A 310 6.37 11.37 4.30
C GLY A 310 6.12 12.74 4.92
N VAL A 311 5.94 12.81 6.24
CA VAL A 311 5.77 14.06 6.99
C VAL A 311 7.10 14.83 7.05
N GLU A 312 8.20 14.14 7.33
CA GLU A 312 9.55 14.73 7.39
C GLU A 312 10.03 15.21 6.03
N ALA A 313 9.69 14.50 4.96
CA ALA A 313 9.99 14.88 3.58
C ALA A 313 9.11 16.05 3.07
N GLY A 314 8.02 16.39 3.78
CA GLY A 314 7.10 17.46 3.40
C GLY A 314 6.05 17.06 2.33
N THR A 315 5.94 15.79 1.99
CA THR A 315 4.89 15.30 1.06
C THR A 315 3.53 15.12 1.73
N ALA A 316 3.53 14.97 3.07
CA ALA A 316 2.35 14.77 3.87
C ALA A 316 2.34 15.71 5.08
N LYS A 317 1.15 16.10 5.55
CA LYS A 317 0.95 16.89 6.75
C LYS A 317 0.05 16.14 7.73
N LEU A 318 0.59 15.78 8.90
CA LEU A 318 -0.15 15.11 9.97
C LEU A 318 -0.94 16.16 10.76
N VAL A 319 -2.26 16.15 10.64
CA VAL A 319 -3.15 17.18 11.22
C VAL A 319 -4.00 16.66 12.39
N GLY A 320 -4.02 15.34 12.62
CA GLY A 320 -4.91 14.76 13.61
C GLY A 320 -6.38 14.79 13.15
N THR A 321 -7.25 14.73 14.14
CA THR A 321 -8.71 14.72 13.94
C THR A 321 -9.38 16.03 14.40
N SER A 322 -8.59 17.11 14.63
CA SER A 322 -9.10 18.43 15.01
C SER A 322 -9.73 19.13 13.81
N TYR A 323 -10.97 19.61 13.99
CA TYR A 323 -11.67 20.42 13.00
C TYR A 323 -10.81 21.60 12.51
N GLU A 324 -10.22 22.37 13.42
CA GLU A 324 -9.45 23.59 13.09
C GLU A 324 -8.24 23.26 12.24
N LYS A 325 -7.49 22.22 12.60
CA LYS A 325 -6.26 21.82 11.86
C LYS A 325 -6.61 21.29 10.47
N VAL A 326 -7.68 20.50 10.35
CA VAL A 326 -8.17 19.99 9.05
C VAL A 326 -8.60 21.17 8.19
N TYR A 327 -9.47 22.04 8.70
CA TYR A 327 -9.95 23.24 8.00
C TYR A 327 -8.81 24.12 7.50
N GLU A 328 -7.90 24.53 8.39
CA GLU A 328 -6.78 25.43 8.03
C GLU A 328 -5.86 24.79 6.97
N THR A 329 -5.60 23.49 7.08
CA THR A 329 -4.70 22.82 6.14
C THR A 329 -5.36 22.64 4.78
N VAL A 330 -6.61 22.19 4.72
CA VAL A 330 -7.36 22.04 3.46
C VAL A 330 -7.53 23.40 2.79
N LYS A 331 -7.93 24.42 3.54
CA LYS A 331 -8.04 25.81 3.04
C LYS A 331 -6.71 26.31 2.47
N SER A 332 -5.61 26.10 3.19
CA SER A 332 -4.28 26.52 2.71
C SER A 332 -3.92 25.86 1.38
N LEU A 333 -4.18 24.56 1.21
CA LEU A 333 -3.93 23.85 -0.07
C LEU A 333 -4.85 24.32 -1.20
N LEU A 334 -6.05 24.83 -0.90
CA LEU A 334 -6.98 25.37 -1.89
C LEU A 334 -6.65 26.79 -2.32
N THR A 335 -6.04 27.61 -1.44
CA THR A 335 -5.91 29.06 -1.65
C THR A 335 -4.45 29.56 -1.75
N ASP A 336 -3.47 28.78 -1.31
CA ASP A 336 -2.05 29.14 -1.34
C ASP A 336 -1.28 28.20 -2.28
N GLU A 337 -1.06 28.66 -3.51
CA GLU A 337 -0.32 27.92 -4.54
C GLU A 337 1.10 27.55 -4.09
N LYS A 338 1.75 28.39 -3.30
CA LYS A 338 3.12 28.13 -2.82
C LYS A 338 3.12 26.92 -1.88
N VAL A 339 2.22 26.89 -0.91
CA VAL A 339 2.08 25.74 0.02
C VAL A 339 1.75 24.47 -0.75
N TYR A 340 0.84 24.55 -1.71
CA TYR A 340 0.51 23.41 -2.58
C TYR A 340 1.73 22.89 -3.35
N MET A 341 2.45 23.78 -4.03
CA MET A 341 3.60 23.41 -4.87
C MET A 341 4.78 22.90 -4.04
N GLU A 342 5.02 23.43 -2.84
CA GLU A 342 6.04 22.89 -1.92
C GLU A 342 5.77 21.45 -1.56
N MET A 343 4.53 21.08 -1.25
CA MET A 343 4.16 19.71 -0.94
C MET A 343 4.13 18.80 -2.18
N ALA A 344 3.59 19.29 -3.29
CA ALA A 344 3.45 18.52 -4.53
C ALA A 344 4.80 18.15 -5.16
N HIS A 345 5.82 19.00 -4.99
CA HIS A 345 7.16 18.78 -5.53
C HIS A 345 8.16 18.23 -4.53
N ALA A 346 7.75 17.98 -3.29
CA ALA A 346 8.60 17.33 -2.30
C ALA A 346 8.96 15.91 -2.76
N VAL A 347 10.19 15.49 -2.47
CA VAL A 347 10.69 14.17 -2.88
C VAL A 347 9.97 13.07 -2.10
N ASN A 348 9.35 12.13 -2.82
CA ASN A 348 8.70 10.99 -2.18
C ASN A 348 9.75 10.06 -1.55
N PRO A 349 9.76 9.88 -0.22
CA PRO A 349 10.76 9.05 0.45
C PRO A 349 10.57 7.55 0.19
N TYR A 350 9.40 7.14 -0.29
CA TYR A 350 9.07 5.72 -0.52
C TYR A 350 9.51 5.21 -1.89
N GLY A 351 10.10 6.06 -2.73
CA GLY A 351 10.68 5.65 -4.00
C GLY A 351 10.15 6.40 -5.22
N ASP A 352 10.74 6.05 -6.35
CA ASP A 352 10.54 6.69 -7.64
C ASP A 352 9.88 5.78 -8.69
N GLY A 353 9.41 4.59 -8.28
CA GLY A 353 8.83 3.57 -9.16
C GLY A 353 9.87 2.75 -9.93
N THR A 354 11.06 2.61 -9.37
CA THR A 354 12.13 1.72 -9.87
C THR A 354 12.53 0.67 -8.85
N SER A 355 11.69 0.43 -7.85
CA SER A 355 12.00 -0.48 -6.73
C SER A 355 12.13 -1.92 -7.20
N ALA A 356 11.23 -2.38 -8.06
CA ALA A 356 11.29 -3.72 -8.63
C ALA A 356 12.60 -3.94 -9.40
N LYS A 357 13.04 -2.97 -10.18
CA LYS A 357 14.32 -3.01 -10.90
C LYS A 357 15.49 -3.13 -9.94
N LYS A 358 15.55 -2.27 -8.88
CA LYS A 358 16.61 -2.30 -7.87
C LYS A 358 16.67 -3.64 -7.13
N ILE A 359 15.51 -4.24 -6.80
CA ILE A 359 15.41 -5.56 -6.17
C ILE A 359 16.02 -6.62 -7.08
N VAL A 360 15.61 -6.66 -8.36
CA VAL A 360 16.12 -7.67 -9.30
C VAL A 360 17.59 -7.44 -9.63
N ASP A 361 18.08 -6.19 -9.72
CA ASP A 361 19.50 -5.86 -9.85
C ASP A 361 20.30 -6.48 -8.68
N ALA A 362 19.89 -6.21 -7.43
CA ALA A 362 20.56 -6.73 -6.25
C ALA A 362 20.57 -8.27 -6.20
N ILE A 363 19.48 -8.92 -6.63
CA ILE A 363 19.42 -10.39 -6.71
C ILE A 363 20.43 -10.91 -7.74
N VAL A 364 20.46 -10.33 -8.94
CA VAL A 364 21.36 -10.80 -10.02
C VAL A 364 22.82 -10.58 -9.68
N GLU A 365 23.15 -9.53 -8.95
CA GLU A 365 24.54 -9.22 -8.55
C GLU A 365 25.07 -10.11 -7.41
N ASN A 366 24.17 -10.69 -6.57
CA ASN A 366 24.58 -11.36 -5.33
C ASN A 366 24.17 -12.85 -5.24
N MET A 367 23.56 -13.40 -6.29
CA MET A 367 23.22 -14.84 -6.38
C MET A 367 24.25 -15.63 -7.17
#